data_b31f5916b3436f1bb898007f735e4602
#
_entry.id   b31f5916b3436f1bb898007f735e4602
#
_cell.length_a   1.000
_cell.length_b   1.000
_cell.length_c   1.000
_cell.angle_alpha   90.00
_cell.angle_beta   90.00
_cell.angle_gamma   90.00
#
_symmetry.space_group_name_H-M   'P 1'
#
loop_
_entity.id
_entity.type
_entity.pdbx_description
1 polymer ?
#
loop_
_entity_poly.entity_id
_entity_poly.type
_entity_poly.pdbx_seq_one_letter_code
_entity_poly.pdbx_strand_id
1 'polypeptide(L)'
;RRGFVPLWQERLFGPDVDGRPDPRPDYYRYLPSFYTNRILQLSEGIESSDLGTYNDLALRSMREWITDPSKSQMDYDNMFRMNYNRNKSGASGIYMIEERHTDQRDFNFAANIAHTFRNQSVLRGGLTARINRTEYYDQVKDLLGADYWLDVDKFALRDNGNYNPLLSQNDLDYYLKHGEARRVGEGDKFSYDYYANLRQAQVWAQYYASFGGFTMSLGGEVGYTAMWRDGRLRKGLFANNSLGKSKTLDYLTYKLKGEFSYRFSGAHAIDANVAYMVNPPQFRDAFVSARTRNTTTPGLDSEKVLGVDLSYNLNLPWITARVSGYYTSVADQSKVISYYDDTQSSFTNFAMSGIDKRYYGLEVGVVVPIWGGISFNGALSLGDYRYTSDANFTQTRDNSEEVLRGDKVLWDDLYVESTPQTALNLGLSYRGPRNWFASVDFNYYDRIYLSMNPARRTRAAYATVLRPDEAAQLPGAVKYTALMNL
;
A
#
# COMPACT_ATOMS: atom_id res chain seq x y z
N ARG A 1 -9.70 -5.25 -11.06
CA ARG A 1 -9.74 -3.81 -11.45
C ARG A 1 -9.60 -3.76 -12.96
N ARG A 2 -10.52 -3.05 -13.63
CA ARG A 2 -10.39 -2.74 -15.05
C ARG A 2 -9.46 -1.55 -15.17
N GLY A 3 -8.42 -1.68 -15.94
CA GLY A 3 -7.43 -0.63 -16.18
C GLY A 3 -7.22 -0.38 -17.66
N PHE A 4 -6.95 0.86 -18.00
CA PHE A 4 -6.47 1.24 -19.32
C PHE A 4 -4.97 0.99 -19.39
N VAL A 5 -4.50 0.26 -20.40
CA VAL A 5 -3.09 0.20 -20.74
C VAL A 5 -2.87 0.85 -22.10
N PRO A 6 -2.59 2.14 -22.10
CA PRO A 6 -2.09 2.76 -23.31
C PRO A 6 -0.66 2.33 -23.54
N LEU A 7 -0.29 2.17 -24.78
CA LEU A 7 1.10 2.18 -25.21
C LEU A 7 1.61 3.62 -25.26
N TRP A 8 1.67 4.24 -24.09
CA TRP A 8 2.11 5.62 -23.93
C TRP A 8 3.62 5.75 -23.73
N GLN A 9 4.35 4.67 -23.89
CA GLN A 9 5.79 4.58 -23.69
C GLN A 9 6.59 5.58 -24.52
N GLU A 10 6.10 5.85 -25.69
CA GLU A 10 6.81 6.66 -26.66
C GLU A 10 6.93 8.13 -26.25
N ARG A 11 6.03 8.62 -25.40
CA ARG A 11 6.15 9.95 -24.78
C ARG A 11 6.82 9.94 -23.40
N LEU A 12 6.79 8.84 -22.70
CA LEU A 12 7.51 8.71 -21.44
C LEU A 12 9.03 8.75 -21.67
N PHE A 13 9.48 8.38 -22.86
CA PHE A 13 10.88 8.05 -23.12
C PHE A 13 11.60 8.98 -24.11
N GLY A 14 10.99 10.06 -24.50
CA GLY A 14 11.61 11.05 -25.37
C GLY A 14 10.78 11.39 -26.61
N PRO A 15 11.13 12.49 -27.30
CA PRO A 15 10.37 13.02 -28.43
C PRO A 15 10.43 12.13 -29.69
N ASP A 16 11.31 11.14 -29.72
CA ASP A 16 11.67 10.44 -30.97
C ASP A 16 11.01 9.10 -31.17
N VAL A 17 10.16 8.66 -30.29
CA VAL A 17 9.51 7.37 -30.39
C VAL A 17 8.05 7.55 -30.78
N ASP A 18 7.76 7.49 -32.04
CA ASP A 18 6.46 7.43 -32.74
C ASP A 18 5.38 8.48 -32.35
N GLY A 19 5.65 9.41 -31.47
CA GLY A 19 4.77 10.56 -31.16
C GLY A 19 3.35 10.23 -30.68
N ARG A 20 3.12 9.04 -30.12
CA ARG A 20 1.80 8.57 -29.72
C ARG A 20 1.42 9.07 -28.33
N PRO A 21 0.32 9.81 -28.21
CA PRO A 21 -0.07 10.37 -26.94
C PRO A 21 -0.59 9.31 -25.95
N ASP A 22 -0.32 9.51 -24.65
CA ASP A 22 -1.07 8.85 -23.59
C ASP A 22 -2.56 9.21 -23.77
N PRO A 23 -3.49 8.23 -23.78
CA PRO A 23 -4.90 8.53 -24.00
C PRO A 23 -5.58 9.15 -22.79
N ARG A 24 -4.94 9.14 -21.61
CA ARG A 24 -5.51 9.73 -20.41
C ARG A 24 -5.39 11.25 -20.44
N PRO A 25 -6.49 11.96 -20.34
CA PRO A 25 -6.44 13.43 -20.37
C PRO A 25 -5.70 14.01 -19.16
N ASP A 26 -5.76 13.34 -18.00
CA ASP A 26 -5.10 13.71 -16.77
C ASP A 26 -3.65 13.19 -16.65
N TYR A 27 -3.06 12.72 -17.75
CA TYR A 27 -1.66 12.35 -17.74
C TYR A 27 -0.80 13.58 -17.37
N TYR A 28 0.04 13.42 -16.37
CA TYR A 28 0.73 14.54 -15.71
C TYR A 28 1.47 15.50 -16.66
N ARG A 29 1.99 15.00 -17.80
CA ARG A 29 2.68 15.83 -18.80
C ARG A 29 1.76 16.69 -19.66
N TYR A 30 0.43 16.47 -19.59
CA TYR A 30 -0.57 17.31 -20.27
C TYR A 30 -1.07 18.43 -19.38
N LEU A 31 -0.82 18.36 -18.08
CA LEU A 31 -1.31 19.31 -17.11
C LEU A 31 -0.48 20.60 -17.12
N PRO A 32 -1.10 21.75 -16.92
CA PRO A 32 -0.37 23.04 -16.82
C PRO A 32 0.73 23.00 -15.75
N SER A 33 0.47 22.32 -14.63
CA SER A 33 1.41 22.16 -13.52
C SER A 33 2.72 21.46 -13.91
N PHE A 34 2.70 20.59 -14.91
CA PHE A 34 3.93 19.96 -15.42
C PHE A 34 4.91 21.00 -15.97
N TYR A 35 4.39 21.90 -16.80
CA TYR A 35 5.21 22.95 -17.43
C TYR A 35 5.66 24.00 -16.41
N THR A 36 4.77 24.40 -15.48
CA THR A 36 5.10 25.34 -14.39
C THR A 36 6.17 24.76 -13.47
N ASN A 37 6.06 23.50 -13.07
CA ASN A 37 7.06 22.83 -12.24
C ASN A 37 8.41 22.68 -12.98
N ARG A 38 8.37 22.47 -14.30
CA ARG A 38 9.59 22.42 -15.12
C ARG A 38 10.31 23.75 -15.13
N ILE A 39 9.58 24.86 -15.21
CA ILE A 39 10.14 26.22 -15.10
C ILE A 39 10.83 26.40 -13.75
N LEU A 40 10.17 26.01 -12.65
CA LEU A 40 10.73 26.13 -11.29
C LEU A 40 11.99 25.28 -11.10
N GLN A 41 12.01 24.05 -11.66
CA GLN A 41 13.16 23.15 -11.58
C GLN A 41 14.36 23.64 -12.41
N LEU A 42 14.09 24.41 -13.45
CA LEU A 42 15.07 24.84 -14.42
C LEU A 42 15.57 26.28 -14.19
N SER A 43 14.97 26.99 -13.21
CA SER A 43 15.29 28.42 -12.96
C SER A 43 16.75 28.71 -12.52
N GLU A 44 17.53 27.67 -12.23
CA GLU A 44 18.96 27.83 -11.85
C GLU A 44 19.96 27.60 -13.00
N GLY A 45 19.54 27.53 -14.27
CA GLY A 45 20.48 27.29 -15.37
C GLY A 45 19.96 27.35 -16.80
N ILE A 46 18.75 27.87 -17.02
CA ILE A 46 18.12 27.85 -18.34
C ILE A 46 18.34 29.20 -19.06
N GLU A 47 18.66 29.08 -20.35
CA GLU A 47 18.59 30.23 -21.28
C GLU A 47 17.14 30.75 -21.32
N SER A 48 17.02 32.10 -21.38
CA SER A 48 15.74 32.82 -21.31
C SER A 48 14.72 32.41 -22.40
N SER A 49 15.18 31.83 -23.51
CA SER A 49 14.35 31.35 -24.63
C SER A 49 13.47 30.13 -24.19
N ASP A 50 13.99 29.26 -23.35
CA ASP A 50 13.27 28.05 -22.93
C ASP A 50 12.19 28.35 -21.89
N LEU A 51 12.40 29.35 -21.03
CA LEU A 51 11.39 29.83 -20.09
C LEU A 51 10.14 30.36 -20.79
N GLY A 52 10.30 31.11 -21.88
CA GLY A 52 9.20 31.57 -22.71
C GLY A 52 8.39 30.43 -23.29
N THR A 53 9.05 29.44 -23.85
CA THR A 53 8.42 28.25 -24.42
C THR A 53 7.59 27.45 -23.38
N TYR A 54 8.14 27.24 -22.16
CA TYR A 54 7.41 26.53 -21.11
C TYR A 54 6.23 27.34 -20.57
N ASN A 55 6.33 28.66 -20.46
CA ASN A 55 5.22 29.53 -20.12
C ASN A 55 4.08 29.45 -21.14
N ASP A 56 4.41 29.51 -22.43
CA ASP A 56 3.44 29.40 -23.51
C ASP A 56 2.75 28.02 -23.51
N LEU A 57 3.48 26.93 -23.25
CA LEU A 57 2.94 25.59 -23.13
C LEU A 57 2.03 25.47 -21.91
N ALA A 58 2.37 26.03 -20.75
CA ALA A 58 1.54 26.05 -19.57
C ALA A 58 0.22 26.81 -19.80
N LEU A 59 0.29 28.00 -20.38
CA LEU A 59 -0.88 28.81 -20.70
C LEU A 59 -1.75 28.17 -21.77
N ARG A 60 -1.15 27.56 -22.78
CA ARG A 60 -1.87 26.81 -23.82
C ARG A 60 -2.60 25.59 -23.20
N SER A 61 -1.91 24.78 -22.43
CA SER A 61 -2.51 23.62 -21.77
C SER A 61 -3.65 24.03 -20.84
N MET A 62 -3.48 25.10 -20.04
CA MET A 62 -4.54 25.61 -19.17
C MET A 62 -5.76 26.10 -19.99
N ARG A 63 -5.51 26.83 -21.07
CA ARG A 63 -6.58 27.32 -21.94
C ARG A 63 -7.35 26.16 -22.58
N GLU A 64 -6.65 25.17 -23.15
CA GLU A 64 -7.26 23.98 -23.76
C GLU A 64 -8.12 23.22 -22.75
N TRP A 65 -7.66 23.03 -21.50
CA TRP A 65 -8.45 22.37 -20.46
C TRP A 65 -9.72 23.12 -20.07
N ILE A 66 -9.71 24.44 -20.06
CA ILE A 66 -10.84 25.30 -19.68
C ILE A 66 -11.85 25.44 -20.83
N THR A 67 -11.36 25.58 -22.07
CA THR A 67 -12.21 25.97 -23.21
C THR A 67 -12.64 24.80 -24.10
N ASP A 68 -11.95 23.66 -24.04
CA ASP A 68 -12.26 22.49 -24.86
C ASP A 68 -12.56 21.26 -23.99
N PRO A 69 -13.86 20.96 -23.71
CA PRO A 69 -14.25 19.80 -22.93
C PRO A 69 -13.75 18.46 -23.49
N SER A 70 -13.46 18.39 -24.80
CA SER A 70 -12.94 17.16 -25.42
C SER A 70 -11.54 16.81 -24.90
N LYS A 71 -10.75 17.79 -24.46
CA LYS A 71 -9.41 17.60 -23.88
C LYS A 71 -9.45 16.98 -22.48
N SER A 72 -10.57 17.07 -21.79
CA SER A 72 -10.78 16.43 -20.48
C SER A 72 -11.44 15.05 -20.57
N GLN A 73 -11.70 14.56 -21.77
CA GLN A 73 -12.33 13.26 -22.04
C GLN A 73 -11.37 12.34 -22.78
N MET A 74 -11.60 11.01 -22.63
CA MET A 74 -10.83 10.01 -23.38
C MET A 74 -11.33 9.96 -24.82
N ASP A 75 -10.40 10.12 -25.78
CA ASP A 75 -10.69 10.05 -27.21
C ASP A 75 -10.64 8.61 -27.72
N TYR A 76 -11.71 7.86 -27.48
CA TYR A 76 -11.84 6.46 -27.93
C TYR A 76 -11.80 6.34 -29.46
N ASP A 77 -12.42 7.28 -30.18
CA ASP A 77 -12.45 7.24 -31.64
C ASP A 77 -11.03 7.35 -32.25
N ASN A 78 -10.20 8.16 -31.64
CA ASN A 78 -8.80 8.27 -32.04
C ASN A 78 -8.03 6.98 -31.74
N MET A 79 -8.24 6.35 -30.56
CA MET A 79 -7.60 5.08 -30.24
C MET A 79 -7.97 3.98 -31.22
N PHE A 80 -9.26 3.82 -31.55
CA PHE A 80 -9.73 2.87 -32.56
C PHE A 80 -9.12 3.15 -33.94
N ARG A 81 -9.10 4.42 -34.36
CA ARG A 81 -8.50 4.81 -35.65
C ARG A 81 -7.02 4.51 -35.71
N MET A 82 -6.29 4.74 -34.64
CA MET A 82 -4.86 4.44 -34.58
C MET A 82 -4.61 2.92 -34.66
N ASN A 83 -5.35 2.12 -33.91
CA ASN A 83 -5.25 0.64 -33.99
C ASN A 83 -5.63 0.13 -35.38
N TYR A 84 -6.71 0.62 -35.97
CA TYR A 84 -7.13 0.24 -37.32
C TYR A 84 -6.08 0.58 -38.38
N ASN A 85 -5.43 1.72 -38.26
CA ASN A 85 -4.32 2.05 -39.18
C ASN A 85 -3.11 1.14 -39.01
N ARG A 86 -2.87 0.63 -37.81
CA ARG A 86 -1.82 -0.36 -37.52
C ARG A 86 -2.10 -1.71 -38.17
N ASN A 87 -3.37 -2.16 -38.13
CA ASN A 87 -3.79 -3.41 -38.78
C ASN A 87 -3.46 -3.41 -40.27
N LYS A 88 -3.61 -2.26 -40.97
CA LYS A 88 -3.28 -2.14 -42.39
C LYS A 88 -1.81 -2.42 -42.72
N SER A 89 -0.92 -2.21 -41.74
CA SER A 89 0.51 -2.54 -41.86
C SER A 89 0.87 -3.88 -41.24
N GLY A 90 -0.12 -4.66 -40.73
CA GLY A 90 0.11 -5.93 -40.04
C GLY A 90 0.80 -5.76 -38.68
N ALA A 91 0.78 -4.53 -38.11
CA ALA A 91 1.45 -4.24 -36.86
C ALA A 91 0.51 -4.44 -35.65
N SER A 92 1.09 -4.72 -34.48
CA SER A 92 0.37 -4.84 -33.19
C SER A 92 -0.39 -3.57 -32.85
N GLY A 93 -1.50 -3.71 -32.12
CA GLY A 93 -2.22 -2.61 -31.50
C GLY A 93 -1.33 -1.77 -30.59
N ILE A 94 -1.75 -0.53 -30.36
CA ILE A 94 -1.07 0.41 -29.46
C ILE A 94 -1.91 0.82 -28.26
N TYR A 95 -3.21 0.59 -28.33
CA TYR A 95 -4.14 0.77 -27.23
C TYR A 95 -4.97 -0.50 -27.03
N MET A 96 -5.22 -0.84 -25.78
CA MET A 96 -6.12 -1.91 -25.39
C MET A 96 -6.70 -1.63 -24.01
N ILE A 97 -7.73 -2.35 -23.64
CA ILE A 97 -8.25 -2.42 -22.27
C ILE A 97 -7.76 -3.72 -21.64
N GLU A 98 -7.13 -3.61 -20.46
CA GLU A 98 -6.72 -4.77 -19.65
C GLU A 98 -7.68 -5.01 -18.50
N GLU A 99 -7.77 -6.25 -18.05
CA GLU A 99 -8.33 -6.62 -16.76
C GLU A 99 -7.24 -7.24 -15.88
N ARG A 100 -7.04 -6.68 -14.68
CA ARG A 100 -6.17 -7.25 -13.66
C ARG A 100 -6.97 -8.15 -12.75
N HIS A 101 -6.64 -9.42 -12.78
CA HIS A 101 -7.32 -10.46 -12.05
C HIS A 101 -6.58 -10.82 -10.75
N THR A 102 -7.39 -11.14 -9.73
CA THR A 102 -6.94 -11.67 -8.44
C THR A 102 -7.90 -12.77 -8.06
N ASP A 103 -7.62 -13.99 -8.49
CA ASP A 103 -8.49 -15.15 -8.30
C ASP A 103 -8.02 -15.97 -7.11
N GLN A 104 -8.81 -15.97 -6.04
CA GLN A 104 -8.45 -16.59 -4.78
C GLN A 104 -9.19 -17.88 -4.56
N ARG A 105 -8.44 -18.93 -4.16
CA ARG A 105 -8.95 -20.18 -3.61
C ARG A 105 -8.49 -20.29 -2.16
N ASP A 106 -9.42 -20.38 -1.24
CA ASP A 106 -9.15 -20.39 0.19
C ASP A 106 -9.87 -21.57 0.85
N PHE A 107 -9.10 -22.46 1.48
CA PHE A 107 -9.59 -23.55 2.27
C PHE A 107 -9.22 -23.30 3.73
N ASN A 108 -10.23 -23.25 4.59
CA ASN A 108 -10.07 -23.05 6.02
C ASN A 108 -10.66 -24.24 6.80
N PHE A 109 -9.87 -24.76 7.72
CA PHE A 109 -10.31 -25.76 8.68
C PHE A 109 -10.17 -25.18 10.08
N ALA A 110 -11.18 -25.35 10.92
CA ALA A 110 -11.14 -24.98 12.34
C ALA A 110 -11.80 -26.06 13.19
N ALA A 111 -11.13 -26.43 14.28
CA ALA A 111 -11.68 -27.30 15.30
C ALA A 111 -11.50 -26.62 16.66
N ASN A 112 -12.59 -26.53 17.43
CA ASN A 112 -12.61 -25.85 18.72
C ASN A 112 -13.19 -26.76 19.79
N ILE A 113 -12.65 -26.65 21.01
CA ILE A 113 -13.13 -27.29 22.19
C ILE A 113 -13.33 -26.28 23.31
N ALA A 114 -14.35 -26.46 24.13
CA ALA A 114 -14.58 -25.66 25.34
C ALA A 114 -14.93 -26.56 26.50
N HIS A 115 -14.36 -26.26 27.65
CA HIS A 115 -14.65 -26.94 28.89
C HIS A 115 -14.95 -25.93 29.99
N THR A 116 -16.09 -26.07 30.63
CA THR A 116 -16.47 -25.24 31.79
C THR A 116 -16.22 -26.04 33.07
N PHE A 117 -15.39 -25.53 33.95
CA PHE A 117 -15.07 -26.11 35.22
C PHE A 117 -16.17 -25.84 36.25
N ARG A 118 -16.15 -26.59 37.36
CA ARG A 118 -17.14 -26.42 38.45
C ARG A 118 -17.17 -25.03 39.07
N ASN A 119 -16.04 -24.31 39.03
CA ASN A 119 -15.90 -22.93 39.49
C ASN A 119 -16.32 -21.89 38.44
N GLN A 120 -17.03 -22.28 37.40
CA GLN A 120 -17.49 -21.45 36.31
C GLN A 120 -16.37 -20.87 35.43
N SER A 121 -15.10 -21.24 35.67
CA SER A 121 -14.03 -20.87 34.72
C SER A 121 -14.15 -21.70 33.44
N VAL A 122 -13.68 -21.13 32.31
CA VAL A 122 -13.79 -21.73 30.99
C VAL A 122 -12.42 -21.85 30.34
N LEU A 123 -12.06 -23.05 29.93
CA LEU A 123 -10.92 -23.29 29.06
C LEU A 123 -11.44 -23.52 27.64
N ARG A 124 -10.96 -22.75 26.72
CA ARG A 124 -11.20 -22.93 25.28
C ARG A 124 -9.88 -23.20 24.58
N GLY A 125 -9.93 -24.01 23.56
CA GLY A 125 -8.75 -24.26 22.73
C GLY A 125 -9.19 -24.70 21.34
N GLY A 126 -8.26 -24.61 20.42
CA GLY A 126 -8.55 -25.02 19.06
C GLY A 126 -7.30 -25.07 18.19
N LEU A 127 -7.52 -25.59 17.01
CA LEU A 127 -6.55 -25.55 15.94
C LEU A 127 -7.22 -24.98 14.69
N THR A 128 -6.45 -24.24 13.90
CA THR A 128 -6.87 -23.75 12.61
C THR A 128 -5.81 -24.07 11.56
N ALA A 129 -6.26 -24.42 10.36
CA ALA A 129 -5.38 -24.60 9.22
C ALA A 129 -5.96 -23.85 8.02
N ARG A 130 -5.10 -23.16 7.28
CA ARG A 130 -5.48 -22.40 6.11
C ARG A 130 -4.58 -22.74 4.93
N ILE A 131 -5.19 -23.00 3.80
CA ILE A 131 -4.53 -23.20 2.52
C ILE A 131 -5.09 -22.16 1.57
N ASN A 132 -4.29 -21.15 1.26
CA ASN A 132 -4.65 -20.11 0.30
C ASN A 132 -3.76 -20.19 -0.93
N ARG A 133 -4.38 -20.06 -2.09
CA ARG A 133 -3.70 -19.88 -3.37
C ARG A 133 -4.41 -18.79 -4.15
N THR A 134 -3.70 -17.73 -4.43
CA THR A 134 -4.21 -16.58 -5.19
C THR A 134 -3.45 -16.46 -6.50
N GLU A 135 -4.15 -16.46 -7.61
CA GLU A 135 -3.61 -16.22 -8.94
C GLU A 135 -3.71 -14.72 -9.25
N TYR A 136 -2.60 -14.15 -9.68
CA TYR A 136 -2.51 -12.77 -10.15
C TYR A 136 -2.08 -12.78 -11.61
N TYR A 137 -2.90 -12.20 -12.48
CA TYR A 137 -2.60 -12.11 -13.90
C TYR A 137 -3.26 -10.90 -14.56
N ASP A 138 -2.71 -10.48 -15.71
CA ASP A 138 -3.34 -9.53 -16.60
C ASP A 138 -4.00 -10.28 -17.75
N GLN A 139 -5.16 -9.80 -18.20
CA GLN A 139 -5.91 -10.34 -19.33
C GLN A 139 -6.29 -9.21 -20.29
N VAL A 140 -6.19 -9.49 -21.57
CA VAL A 140 -6.68 -8.60 -22.61
C VAL A 140 -8.20 -8.59 -22.56
N LYS A 141 -8.80 -7.41 -22.30
CA LYS A 141 -10.25 -7.26 -22.25
C LYS A 141 -10.84 -6.85 -23.58
N ASP A 142 -10.22 -5.87 -24.24
CA ASP A 142 -10.67 -5.32 -25.51
C ASP A 142 -9.47 -4.74 -26.24
N LEU A 143 -9.29 -5.14 -27.48
CA LEU A 143 -8.19 -4.71 -28.34
C LEU A 143 -8.44 -3.32 -28.98
N LEU A 144 -9.59 -2.69 -28.73
CA LEU A 144 -9.97 -1.40 -29.33
C LEU A 144 -9.79 -1.38 -30.86
N GLY A 145 -10.22 -2.47 -31.51
CA GLY A 145 -10.15 -2.63 -32.96
C GLY A 145 -8.78 -3.04 -33.52
N ALA A 146 -7.80 -3.38 -32.69
CA ALA A 146 -6.56 -4.00 -33.15
C ALA A 146 -6.76 -5.49 -33.45
N ASP A 147 -5.98 -6.04 -34.38
CA ASP A 147 -6.02 -7.46 -34.70
C ASP A 147 -5.38 -8.34 -33.62
N TYR A 148 -4.35 -7.82 -32.95
CA TYR A 148 -3.65 -8.48 -31.86
C TYR A 148 -2.84 -7.50 -31.03
N TRP A 149 -2.44 -7.93 -29.84
CA TRP A 149 -1.46 -7.28 -28.99
C TRP A 149 -0.18 -8.09 -28.91
N LEU A 150 0.97 -7.44 -28.89
CA LEU A 150 2.26 -8.09 -28.74
C LEU A 150 2.65 -8.16 -27.26
N ASP A 151 2.82 -9.38 -26.74
CA ASP A 151 3.13 -9.65 -25.34
C ASP A 151 4.62 -9.46 -25.05
N VAL A 152 5.05 -8.22 -24.98
CA VAL A 152 6.43 -7.85 -24.69
C VAL A 152 6.49 -6.82 -23.54
N ASP A 153 7.58 -6.87 -22.78
CA ASP A 153 7.94 -5.82 -21.84
C ASP A 153 8.51 -4.63 -22.61
N LYS A 154 7.78 -3.55 -22.58
CA LYS A 154 8.06 -2.39 -23.44
C LYS A 154 9.21 -1.54 -22.95
N PHE A 155 9.45 -1.51 -21.64
CA PHE A 155 10.63 -0.86 -21.08
C PHE A 155 11.88 -1.63 -21.47
N ALA A 156 11.83 -2.97 -21.40
CA ALA A 156 12.92 -3.82 -21.88
C ALA A 156 13.10 -3.72 -23.39
N LEU A 157 12.01 -3.64 -24.17
CA LEU A 157 12.07 -3.44 -25.60
C LEU A 157 12.74 -2.13 -25.99
N ARG A 158 12.38 -1.03 -25.32
CA ARG A 158 13.02 0.25 -25.49
C ARG A 158 14.53 0.21 -25.18
N ASP A 159 14.87 -0.36 -24.03
CA ASP A 159 16.23 -0.32 -23.49
C ASP A 159 17.15 -1.33 -24.21
N ASN A 160 16.60 -2.45 -24.71
CA ASN A 160 17.39 -3.56 -25.24
C ASN A 160 16.90 -4.11 -26.58
N GLY A 161 15.75 -3.66 -27.12
CA GLY A 161 15.09 -4.29 -28.25
C GLY A 161 15.92 -4.36 -29.54
N ASN A 162 16.78 -3.38 -29.75
CA ASN A 162 17.68 -3.34 -30.93
C ASN A 162 18.90 -4.25 -30.78
N TYR A 163 19.25 -4.66 -29.56
CA TYR A 163 20.45 -5.46 -29.28
C TYR A 163 20.11 -6.88 -28.90
N ASN A 164 19.04 -7.10 -28.15
CA ASN A 164 18.65 -8.43 -27.69
C ASN A 164 17.13 -8.56 -27.50
N PRO A 165 16.40 -9.03 -28.51
CA PRO A 165 14.95 -9.19 -28.42
C PRO A 165 14.47 -10.22 -27.38
N LEU A 166 15.35 -11.11 -26.91
CA LEU A 166 15.02 -12.10 -25.87
C LEU A 166 14.67 -11.41 -24.56
N LEU A 167 15.35 -10.29 -24.24
CA LEU A 167 15.14 -9.58 -22.97
C LEU A 167 13.76 -8.94 -22.85
N SER A 168 13.13 -8.58 -23.96
CA SER A 168 11.80 -7.97 -23.96
C SER A 168 10.65 -8.96 -23.84
N GLN A 169 10.89 -10.26 -23.90
CA GLN A 169 9.83 -11.25 -23.89
C GLN A 169 9.19 -11.42 -22.53
N ASN A 170 7.86 -11.28 -22.45
CA ASN A 170 7.10 -11.66 -21.27
C ASN A 170 6.97 -13.18 -21.13
N ASP A 171 7.00 -13.91 -22.27
CA ASP A 171 7.06 -15.36 -22.36
C ASP A 171 8.25 -15.78 -23.23
N LEU A 172 9.41 -15.94 -22.61
CA LEU A 172 10.65 -16.32 -23.28
C LEU A 172 10.57 -17.74 -23.86
N ASP A 173 9.88 -18.66 -23.19
CA ASP A 173 9.75 -20.03 -23.66
C ASP A 173 8.94 -20.09 -24.96
N TYR A 174 7.90 -19.27 -25.08
CA TYR A 174 7.17 -19.14 -26.35
C TYR A 174 8.07 -18.62 -27.46
N TYR A 175 8.83 -17.55 -27.17
CA TYR A 175 9.74 -16.96 -28.16
C TYR A 175 10.81 -17.95 -28.63
N LEU A 176 11.44 -18.68 -27.72
CA LEU A 176 12.46 -19.68 -28.06
C LEU A 176 11.90 -20.82 -28.90
N LYS A 177 10.63 -21.16 -28.73
CA LYS A 177 9.97 -22.23 -29.50
C LYS A 177 9.51 -21.77 -30.89
N HIS A 178 9.04 -20.52 -31.04
CA HIS A 178 8.37 -20.07 -32.26
C HIS A 178 9.19 -19.06 -33.07
N GLY A 179 10.26 -18.48 -32.51
CA GLY A 179 11.10 -17.46 -33.15
C GLY A 179 10.47 -16.06 -33.22
N GLU A 180 9.28 -15.85 -32.63
CA GLU A 180 8.57 -14.57 -32.60
C GLU A 180 7.93 -14.33 -31.24
N ALA A 181 7.69 -13.04 -30.91
CA ALA A 181 7.00 -12.68 -29.70
C ALA A 181 5.53 -13.14 -29.73
N ARG A 182 5.00 -13.49 -28.57
CA ARG A 182 3.63 -13.99 -28.44
C ARG A 182 2.62 -12.90 -28.81
N ARG A 183 1.71 -13.26 -29.74
CA ARG A 183 0.55 -12.45 -30.11
C ARG A 183 -0.61 -12.89 -29.24
N VAL A 184 -1.29 -11.94 -28.61
CA VAL A 184 -2.44 -12.21 -27.74
C VAL A 184 -3.68 -11.48 -28.23
N GLY A 185 -4.81 -12.14 -28.08
CA GLY A 185 -6.14 -11.65 -28.41
C GLY A 185 -6.98 -11.39 -27.16
N GLU A 186 -8.24 -11.00 -27.35
CA GLU A 186 -9.19 -10.82 -26.26
C GLU A 186 -9.38 -12.11 -25.48
N GLY A 187 -9.36 -12.02 -24.16
CA GLY A 187 -9.44 -13.15 -23.25
C GLY A 187 -8.12 -13.83 -22.93
N ASP A 188 -7.04 -13.54 -23.66
CA ASP A 188 -5.73 -14.11 -23.39
C ASP A 188 -5.06 -13.44 -22.21
N LYS A 189 -4.38 -14.24 -21.37
CA LYS A 189 -3.47 -13.72 -20.34
C LYS A 189 -2.20 -13.20 -21.00
N PHE A 190 -1.68 -12.10 -20.46
CA PHE A 190 -0.46 -11.48 -20.97
C PHE A 190 0.32 -10.82 -19.82
N SER A 191 1.47 -10.25 -20.13
CA SER A 191 2.31 -9.49 -19.21
C SER A 191 2.82 -10.33 -18.03
N TYR A 192 2.01 -10.69 -17.06
CA TYR A 192 2.38 -11.54 -15.92
C TYR A 192 1.27 -12.55 -15.57
N ASP A 193 1.70 -13.70 -15.06
CA ASP A 193 0.85 -14.72 -14.44
C ASP A 193 1.66 -15.40 -13.32
N TYR A 194 1.17 -15.36 -12.09
CA TYR A 194 1.81 -16.04 -10.96
C TYR A 194 0.82 -16.37 -9.85
N TYR A 195 1.16 -17.39 -9.07
CA TYR A 195 0.45 -17.73 -7.85
C TYR A 195 1.17 -17.21 -6.62
N ALA A 196 0.43 -16.61 -5.71
CA ALA A 196 0.78 -16.43 -4.31
C ALA A 196 0.23 -17.59 -3.51
N ASN A 197 1.10 -18.37 -2.88
CA ASN A 197 0.71 -19.52 -2.07
C ASN A 197 0.97 -19.22 -0.60
N LEU A 198 -0.02 -19.53 0.26
CA LEU A 198 0.06 -19.41 1.70
C LEU A 198 -0.43 -20.71 2.35
N ARG A 199 0.33 -21.18 3.34
CA ARG A 199 -0.04 -22.30 4.21
C ARG A 199 0.12 -21.85 5.65
N GLN A 200 -0.91 -22.02 6.44
CA GLN A 200 -0.89 -21.65 7.86
C GLN A 200 -1.48 -22.81 8.70
N ALA A 201 -0.86 -23.05 9.84
CA ALA A 201 -1.39 -23.93 10.85
C ALA A 201 -1.16 -23.29 12.22
N GLN A 202 -2.17 -23.28 13.09
CA GLN A 202 -2.13 -22.59 14.37
C GLN A 202 -2.84 -23.42 15.42
N VAL A 203 -2.31 -23.40 16.63
CA VAL A 203 -2.93 -23.96 17.84
C VAL A 203 -3.05 -22.83 18.86
N TRP A 204 -4.20 -22.72 19.49
CA TRP A 204 -4.47 -21.69 20.47
C TRP A 204 -5.20 -22.24 21.68
N ALA A 205 -5.03 -21.55 22.81
CA ALA A 205 -5.78 -21.80 24.03
C ALA A 205 -6.12 -20.48 24.72
N GLN A 206 -7.27 -20.44 25.39
CA GLN A 206 -7.74 -19.30 26.18
C GLN A 206 -8.35 -19.81 27.48
N TYR A 207 -7.97 -19.22 28.60
CA TYR A 207 -8.56 -19.43 29.90
C TYR A 207 -9.28 -18.18 30.36
N TYR A 208 -10.54 -18.35 30.74
CA TYR A 208 -11.39 -17.30 31.30
C TYR A 208 -11.79 -17.68 32.73
N ALA A 209 -11.69 -16.72 33.65
CA ALA A 209 -12.13 -16.91 35.02
C ALA A 209 -12.70 -15.62 35.62
N SER A 210 -13.65 -15.78 36.56
CA SER A 210 -14.24 -14.66 37.29
C SER A 210 -14.27 -15.00 38.79
N PHE A 211 -13.79 -14.05 39.60
CA PHE A 211 -13.66 -14.20 41.06
C PHE A 211 -14.23 -12.96 41.75
N GLY A 212 -15.48 -12.99 42.19
CA GLY A 212 -16.13 -11.81 42.72
C GLY A 212 -16.18 -10.66 41.70
N GLY A 213 -15.56 -9.52 42.01
CA GLY A 213 -15.48 -8.38 41.11
C GLY A 213 -14.38 -8.46 40.04
N PHE A 214 -13.49 -9.46 40.12
CA PHE A 214 -12.36 -9.62 39.19
C PHE A 214 -12.68 -10.65 38.11
N THR A 215 -12.38 -10.28 36.86
CA THR A 215 -12.49 -11.15 35.68
C THR A 215 -11.18 -11.12 34.92
N MET A 216 -10.72 -12.27 34.46
CA MET A 216 -9.54 -12.37 33.58
C MET A 216 -9.76 -13.30 32.41
N SER A 217 -9.10 -12.97 31.31
CA SER A 217 -9.00 -13.80 30.12
C SER A 217 -7.54 -13.83 29.67
N LEU A 218 -6.94 -15.02 29.62
CA LEU A 218 -5.57 -15.22 29.16
C LEU A 218 -5.60 -16.12 27.94
N GLY A 219 -4.99 -15.69 26.86
CA GLY A 219 -4.94 -16.44 25.60
C GLY A 219 -3.54 -16.53 25.02
N GLY A 220 -3.22 -17.67 24.42
CA GLY A 220 -1.99 -17.89 23.69
C GLY A 220 -2.24 -18.64 22.38
N GLU A 221 -1.49 -18.29 21.37
CA GLU A 221 -1.49 -18.94 20.05
C GLU A 221 -0.07 -19.14 19.58
N VAL A 222 0.21 -20.30 19.03
CA VAL A 222 1.44 -20.59 18.30
C VAL A 222 1.07 -21.11 16.92
N GLY A 223 1.74 -20.61 15.90
CA GLY A 223 1.45 -20.97 14.53
C GLY A 223 2.67 -21.04 13.65
N TYR A 224 2.51 -21.67 12.51
CA TYR A 224 3.49 -21.73 11.45
C TYR A 224 2.87 -21.21 10.16
N THR A 225 3.57 -20.34 9.48
CA THR A 225 3.16 -19.77 8.19
C THR A 225 4.26 -20.00 7.18
N ALA A 226 3.93 -20.60 6.04
CA ALA A 226 4.80 -20.73 4.88
C ALA A 226 4.17 -20.02 3.68
N MET A 227 4.96 -19.21 2.96
CA MET A 227 4.52 -18.53 1.76
C MET A 227 5.57 -18.60 0.65
N TRP A 228 5.11 -18.63 -0.60
CA TRP A 228 5.99 -18.61 -1.77
C TRP A 228 5.24 -18.10 -2.99
N ARG A 229 6.00 -17.53 -3.92
CA ARG A 229 5.55 -17.20 -5.27
C ARG A 229 5.76 -18.41 -6.19
N ASP A 230 4.86 -18.61 -7.15
CA ASP A 230 5.01 -19.60 -8.23
C ASP A 230 4.72 -18.92 -9.57
N GLY A 231 5.77 -18.52 -10.29
CA GLY A 231 5.68 -17.84 -11.58
C GLY A 231 5.30 -18.80 -12.71
N ARG A 232 4.40 -18.36 -13.58
CA ARG A 232 3.88 -19.15 -14.69
C ARG A 232 4.55 -18.83 -16.02
N LEU A 233 5.23 -17.68 -16.09
CA LEU A 233 5.91 -17.21 -17.29
C LEU A 233 7.42 -17.06 -17.03
N ARG A 234 8.24 -17.46 -17.98
CA ARG A 234 9.67 -17.16 -17.99
C ARG A 234 9.87 -15.79 -18.64
N LYS A 235 10.23 -14.81 -17.84
CA LYS A 235 10.50 -13.44 -18.30
C LYS A 235 11.89 -13.37 -18.96
N GLY A 236 12.02 -12.69 -20.09
CA GLY A 236 13.31 -12.49 -20.74
C GLY A 236 14.35 -11.80 -19.87
N LEU A 237 13.95 -10.73 -19.14
CA LEU A 237 14.81 -10.02 -18.19
C LEU A 237 15.25 -10.88 -16.98
N PHE A 238 14.43 -11.85 -16.59
CA PHE A 238 14.62 -12.66 -15.39
C PHE A 238 14.51 -14.17 -15.71
N ALA A 239 15.18 -14.60 -16.79
CA ALA A 239 15.06 -15.95 -17.34
C ALA A 239 15.30 -17.07 -16.31
N ASN A 240 16.17 -16.83 -15.33
CA ASN A 240 16.51 -17.80 -14.29
C ASN A 240 15.81 -17.53 -12.94
N ASN A 241 15.00 -16.47 -12.85
CA ASN A 241 14.44 -16.00 -11.56
C ASN A 241 12.96 -15.59 -11.65
N SER A 242 12.21 -16.05 -12.66
CA SER A 242 10.81 -15.66 -12.87
C SER A 242 9.85 -16.83 -12.93
N LEU A 243 10.24 -17.96 -13.58
CA LEU A 243 9.42 -19.15 -13.72
C LEU A 243 9.54 -20.05 -12.50
N GLY A 244 8.40 -20.69 -12.14
CA GLY A 244 8.33 -21.70 -11.10
C GLY A 244 8.36 -21.15 -9.67
N LYS A 245 8.57 -22.07 -8.72
CA LYS A 245 8.48 -21.82 -7.30
C LYS A 245 9.68 -21.02 -6.80
N SER A 246 9.43 -19.91 -6.09
CA SER A 246 10.44 -19.16 -5.36
C SER A 246 10.93 -19.93 -4.12
N LYS A 247 11.94 -19.40 -3.44
CA LYS A 247 12.25 -19.81 -2.07
C LYS A 247 10.96 -19.74 -1.22
N THR A 248 10.71 -20.77 -0.41
CA THR A 248 9.67 -20.73 0.60
C THR A 248 10.13 -19.84 1.75
N LEU A 249 9.27 -18.91 2.18
CA LEU A 249 9.47 -18.04 3.33
C LEU A 249 8.67 -18.64 4.49
N ASP A 250 9.37 -19.02 5.55
CA ASP A 250 8.83 -19.74 6.68
C ASP A 250 8.91 -18.90 7.94
N TYR A 251 7.79 -18.81 8.68
CA TYR A 251 7.66 -18.00 9.88
C TYR A 251 7.00 -18.78 11.00
N LEU A 252 7.62 -18.76 12.16
CA LEU A 252 6.98 -19.11 13.42
C LEU A 252 6.25 -17.88 13.94
N THR A 253 4.96 -18.03 14.20
CA THR A 253 4.11 -16.95 14.71
C THR A 253 3.64 -17.30 16.11
N TYR A 254 3.50 -16.30 16.98
CA TYR A 254 2.90 -16.48 18.28
C TYR A 254 2.19 -15.22 18.74
N LYS A 255 1.14 -15.41 19.52
CA LYS A 255 0.35 -14.34 20.10
C LYS A 255 0.04 -14.64 21.54
N LEU A 256 0.23 -13.67 22.41
CA LEU A 256 -0.13 -13.70 23.81
C LEU A 256 -1.07 -12.55 24.08
N LYS A 257 -2.19 -12.81 24.75
CA LYS A 257 -3.18 -11.80 25.10
C LYS A 257 -3.62 -12.00 26.53
N GLY A 258 -3.74 -10.89 27.25
CA GLY A 258 -4.29 -10.86 28.59
C GLY A 258 -5.30 -9.71 28.69
N GLU A 259 -6.45 -10.02 29.28
CA GLU A 259 -7.49 -9.06 29.61
C GLU A 259 -7.84 -9.24 31.10
N PHE A 260 -7.87 -8.14 31.81
CA PHE A 260 -8.17 -8.09 33.23
C PHE A 260 -9.21 -6.99 33.48
N SER A 261 -10.27 -7.35 34.16
CA SER A 261 -11.32 -6.41 34.55
C SER A 261 -11.58 -6.52 36.04
N TYR A 262 -11.61 -5.39 36.70
CA TYR A 262 -11.98 -5.32 38.11
C TYR A 262 -13.12 -4.34 38.33
N ARG A 263 -14.28 -4.90 38.74
CA ARG A 263 -15.47 -4.12 39.10
C ARG A 263 -15.51 -3.99 40.60
N PHE A 264 -15.19 -2.82 41.10
CA PHE A 264 -15.18 -2.54 42.53
C PHE A 264 -16.51 -1.98 43.07
N SER A 265 -17.44 -1.63 42.15
CA SER A 265 -18.84 -1.36 42.49
C SER A 265 -19.76 -1.57 41.30
N GLY A 266 -21.07 -1.43 41.48
CA GLY A 266 -22.02 -1.49 40.38
C GLY A 266 -21.81 -0.43 39.29
N ALA A 267 -21.18 0.69 39.66
CA ALA A 267 -20.96 1.83 38.76
C ALA A 267 -19.53 1.94 38.22
N HIS A 268 -18.55 1.27 38.82
CA HIS A 268 -17.13 1.52 38.55
C HIS A 268 -16.39 0.24 38.20
N ALA A 269 -15.65 0.27 37.11
CA ALA A 269 -14.75 -0.81 36.70
C ALA A 269 -13.46 -0.25 36.08
N ILE A 270 -12.38 -1.03 36.22
CA ILE A 270 -11.11 -0.81 35.55
C ILE A 270 -10.84 -2.02 34.67
N ASP A 271 -10.49 -1.81 33.41
CA ASP A 271 -10.07 -2.83 32.47
C ASP A 271 -8.62 -2.58 32.05
N ALA A 272 -7.81 -3.63 32.00
CA ALA A 272 -6.45 -3.60 31.49
C ALA A 272 -6.27 -4.70 30.45
N ASN A 273 -5.73 -4.36 29.29
CA ASN A 273 -5.45 -5.28 28.22
C ASN A 273 -3.97 -5.24 27.86
N VAL A 274 -3.41 -6.40 27.54
CA VAL A 274 -2.07 -6.54 26.99
C VAL A 274 -2.09 -7.55 25.85
N ALA A 275 -1.40 -7.25 24.78
CA ALA A 275 -1.21 -8.15 23.65
C ALA A 275 0.20 -8.07 23.13
N TYR A 276 0.83 -9.21 22.89
CA TYR A 276 2.09 -9.30 22.16
C TYR A 276 1.92 -10.29 21.00
N MET A 277 2.26 -9.86 19.79
CA MET A 277 2.03 -10.65 18.58
C MET A 277 3.26 -10.61 17.69
N VAL A 278 3.61 -11.76 17.12
CA VAL A 278 4.59 -11.91 16.05
C VAL A 278 3.88 -12.45 14.83
N ASN A 279 3.82 -11.63 13.79
CA ASN A 279 3.11 -11.91 12.54
C ASN A 279 4.07 -12.04 11.37
N PRO A 280 3.81 -12.89 10.39
CA PRO A 280 4.61 -12.93 9.16
C PRO A 280 4.39 -11.63 8.37
N PRO A 281 5.36 -11.21 7.54
CA PRO A 281 5.16 -10.10 6.62
C PRO A 281 4.03 -10.42 5.63
N GLN A 282 3.45 -9.37 5.04
CA GLN A 282 2.43 -9.57 4.01
C GLN A 282 3.09 -10.06 2.71
N PHE A 283 2.43 -10.98 1.99
CA PHE A 283 2.96 -11.52 0.74
C PHE A 283 3.39 -10.44 -0.26
N ARG A 284 2.60 -9.36 -0.39
CA ARG A 284 2.90 -8.26 -1.32
C ARG A 284 4.19 -7.51 -0.99
N ASP A 285 4.60 -7.51 0.29
CA ASP A 285 5.78 -6.82 0.80
C ASP A 285 6.97 -7.78 0.94
N ALA A 286 6.73 -9.08 0.75
CA ALA A 286 7.75 -10.12 0.83
C ALA A 286 8.61 -10.24 -0.43
N PHE A 287 8.11 -9.77 -1.58
CA PHE A 287 8.80 -9.81 -2.87
C PHE A 287 8.99 -8.40 -3.43
N VAL A 288 10.18 -8.10 -3.93
CA VAL A 288 10.51 -6.78 -4.51
C VAL A 288 9.58 -6.45 -5.68
N SER A 289 9.31 -7.42 -6.56
CA SER A 289 8.35 -7.33 -7.64
C SER A 289 7.78 -8.71 -7.96
N ALA A 290 6.70 -9.10 -7.28
CA ALA A 290 6.08 -10.42 -7.50
C ALA A 290 5.56 -10.62 -8.93
N ARG A 291 5.29 -9.56 -9.69
CA ARG A 291 4.87 -9.64 -11.10
C ARG A 291 5.98 -10.11 -12.02
N THR A 292 7.23 -9.79 -11.68
CA THR A 292 8.36 -9.99 -12.58
C THR A 292 9.31 -11.12 -12.15
N ARG A 293 9.58 -11.28 -10.84
CA ARG A 293 10.65 -12.16 -10.36
C ARG A 293 10.44 -12.70 -8.94
N ASN A 294 11.27 -13.69 -8.58
CA ASN A 294 11.24 -14.38 -7.28
C ASN A 294 12.08 -13.69 -6.19
N THR A 295 12.69 -12.54 -6.49
CA THR A 295 13.56 -11.81 -5.56
C THR A 295 12.77 -11.33 -4.34
N THR A 296 13.19 -11.72 -3.14
CA THR A 296 12.58 -11.32 -1.88
C THR A 296 13.09 -9.97 -1.40
N THR A 297 12.28 -9.29 -0.59
CA THR A 297 12.67 -8.03 0.05
C THR A 297 13.86 -8.26 0.99
N PRO A 298 14.96 -7.49 0.86
CA PRO A 298 16.09 -7.59 1.77
C PRO A 298 15.73 -7.22 3.21
N GLY A 299 16.27 -7.96 4.18
CA GLY A 299 16.02 -7.70 5.60
C GLY A 299 14.58 -7.99 6.06
N LEU A 300 13.87 -8.86 5.33
CA LEU A 300 12.51 -9.28 5.66
C LEU A 300 12.49 -10.06 6.99
N ASP A 301 11.69 -9.59 7.94
CA ASP A 301 11.49 -10.25 9.24
C ASP A 301 9.99 -10.28 9.61
N SER A 302 9.66 -10.97 10.69
CA SER A 302 8.31 -10.97 11.27
C SER A 302 8.02 -9.67 11.97
N GLU A 303 6.87 -9.08 11.70
CA GLU A 303 6.35 -7.91 12.40
C GLU A 303 6.03 -8.26 13.86
N LYS A 304 6.50 -7.45 14.80
CA LYS A 304 6.25 -7.57 16.23
C LYS A 304 5.35 -6.45 16.70
N VAL A 305 4.26 -6.78 17.37
CA VAL A 305 3.30 -5.81 17.88
C VAL A 305 3.13 -6.02 19.37
N LEU A 306 3.37 -4.97 20.16
CA LEU A 306 3.03 -4.89 21.58
C LEU A 306 1.93 -3.83 21.74
N GLY A 307 0.80 -4.23 22.32
CA GLY A 307 -0.30 -3.32 22.67
C GLY A 307 -0.64 -3.44 24.14
N VAL A 308 -0.83 -2.31 24.80
CA VAL A 308 -1.30 -2.21 26.18
C VAL A 308 -2.33 -1.11 26.25
N ASP A 309 -3.43 -1.34 26.95
CA ASP A 309 -4.39 -0.31 27.31
C ASP A 309 -4.91 -0.47 28.74
N LEU A 310 -5.26 0.66 29.34
CA LEU A 310 -5.90 0.74 30.64
C LEU A 310 -7.10 1.66 30.53
N SER A 311 -8.25 1.18 30.94
CA SER A 311 -9.53 1.87 30.84
C SER A 311 -10.21 1.97 32.20
N TYR A 312 -10.79 3.12 32.48
CA TYR A 312 -11.74 3.31 33.57
C TYR A 312 -13.15 3.49 33.02
N ASN A 313 -14.08 2.70 33.50
CA ASN A 313 -15.49 2.74 33.11
C ASN A 313 -16.36 3.22 34.27
N LEU A 314 -17.19 4.21 33.98
CA LEU A 314 -18.18 4.78 34.87
C LEU A 314 -19.58 4.55 34.29
N ASN A 315 -20.48 3.98 35.08
CA ASN A 315 -21.86 3.74 34.66
C ASN A 315 -22.83 4.15 35.79
N LEU A 316 -23.21 5.42 35.78
CA LEU A 316 -24.19 5.98 36.67
C LEU A 316 -25.52 6.28 35.92
N PRO A 317 -26.67 6.39 36.60
CA PRO A 317 -27.93 6.64 35.90
C PRO A 317 -27.97 7.91 35.03
N TRP A 318 -27.13 8.89 35.34
CA TRP A 318 -27.06 10.19 34.67
C TRP A 318 -25.83 10.39 33.80
N ILE A 319 -24.86 9.45 33.83
CA ILE A 319 -23.67 9.50 32.97
C ILE A 319 -23.08 8.09 32.76
N THR A 320 -22.78 7.74 31.54
CA THR A 320 -21.90 6.63 31.19
C THR A 320 -20.63 7.21 30.58
N ALA A 321 -19.46 6.87 31.12
CA ALA A 321 -18.19 7.38 30.63
C ALA A 321 -17.13 6.29 30.60
N ARG A 322 -16.21 6.39 29.66
CA ARG A 322 -14.99 5.60 29.57
C ARG A 322 -13.81 6.51 29.31
N VAL A 323 -12.73 6.30 30.03
CA VAL A 323 -11.44 6.94 29.78
C VAL A 323 -10.42 5.83 29.60
N SER A 324 -9.69 5.86 28.50
CA SER A 324 -8.71 4.84 28.15
C SER A 324 -7.38 5.49 27.78
N GLY A 325 -6.29 5.03 28.40
CA GLY A 325 -4.93 5.29 27.93
C GLY A 325 -4.39 4.07 27.22
N TYR A 326 -3.71 4.25 26.10
CA TYR A 326 -3.16 3.14 25.33
C TYR A 326 -1.73 3.42 24.86
N TYR A 327 -1.00 2.34 24.63
CA TYR A 327 0.31 2.31 24.01
C TYR A 327 0.42 1.13 23.07
N THR A 328 0.83 1.35 21.82
CA THR A 328 1.10 0.29 20.85
C THR A 328 2.45 0.56 20.17
N SER A 329 3.30 -0.46 20.16
CA SER A 329 4.54 -0.49 19.40
C SER A 329 4.44 -1.52 18.29
N VAL A 330 4.86 -1.15 17.10
CA VAL A 330 5.01 -2.03 15.94
C VAL A 330 6.47 -1.99 15.52
N ALA A 331 7.11 -3.14 15.41
CA ALA A 331 8.51 -3.24 15.01
C ALA A 331 8.71 -4.22 13.84
N ASP A 332 9.80 -4.02 13.11
CA ASP A 332 10.24 -4.87 11.99
C ASP A 332 9.23 -4.98 10.82
N GLN A 333 8.39 -3.97 10.63
CA GLN A 333 7.47 -3.96 9.49
C GLN A 333 8.25 -3.80 8.18
N SER A 334 7.79 -4.50 7.14
CA SER A 334 8.32 -4.37 5.78
C SER A 334 7.27 -3.77 4.84
N LYS A 335 7.71 -3.00 3.84
CA LYS A 335 6.83 -2.38 2.85
C LYS A 335 7.55 -2.23 1.51
N VAL A 336 6.88 -2.61 0.44
CA VAL A 336 7.36 -2.40 -0.93
C VAL A 336 6.46 -1.40 -1.64
N ILE A 337 7.04 -0.38 -2.23
CA ILE A 337 6.35 0.55 -3.11
C ILE A 337 7.01 0.54 -4.48
N SER A 338 6.20 0.67 -5.52
CA SER A 338 6.69 0.83 -6.90
C SER A 338 6.18 2.16 -7.44
N TYR A 339 7.06 2.92 -8.04
CA TYR A 339 6.72 4.21 -8.66
C TYR A 339 7.55 4.42 -9.92
N TYR A 340 7.07 5.29 -10.79
CA TYR A 340 7.84 5.71 -11.95
C TYR A 340 8.87 6.76 -11.53
N ASP A 341 10.14 6.49 -11.82
CA ASP A 341 11.25 7.39 -11.54
C ASP A 341 11.70 8.07 -12.85
N ASP A 342 11.42 9.37 -12.97
CA ASP A 342 11.76 10.13 -14.17
C ASP A 342 13.29 10.16 -14.44
N THR A 343 14.12 10.09 -13.40
CA THR A 343 15.58 10.09 -13.53
C THR A 343 16.10 8.78 -14.11
N GLN A 344 15.39 7.68 -13.80
CA GLN A 344 15.69 6.35 -14.32
C GLN A 344 14.91 6.03 -15.60
N SER A 345 13.95 6.90 -15.97
CA SER A 345 13.00 6.68 -17.07
C SER A 345 12.34 5.27 -17.01
N SER A 346 12.12 4.75 -15.82
CA SER A 346 11.61 3.39 -15.57
C SER A 346 10.85 3.31 -14.27
N PHE A 347 10.02 2.26 -14.12
CA PHE A 347 9.51 1.90 -12.81
C PHE A 347 10.64 1.42 -11.91
N THR A 348 10.63 1.88 -10.68
CA THR A 348 11.54 1.44 -9.62
C THR A 348 10.76 0.83 -8.47
N ASN A 349 11.36 -0.20 -7.86
CA ASN A 349 10.86 -0.85 -6.65
C ASN A 349 11.70 -0.37 -5.48
N PHE A 350 11.02 0.14 -4.47
CA PHE A 350 11.61 0.63 -3.24
C PHE A 350 11.16 -0.28 -2.11
N ALA A 351 12.02 -1.26 -1.80
CA ALA A 351 11.75 -2.28 -0.78
C ALA A 351 12.36 -1.84 0.55
N MET A 352 11.53 -1.75 1.58
CA MET A 352 11.90 -1.27 2.91
C MET A 352 11.69 -2.37 3.95
N SER A 353 12.56 -2.38 4.97
CA SER A 353 12.50 -3.26 6.13
C SER A 353 12.96 -2.56 7.40
N GLY A 354 12.58 -3.09 8.57
CA GLY A 354 12.92 -2.46 9.86
C GLY A 354 12.15 -1.16 10.06
N ILE A 355 10.87 -1.13 9.69
CA ILE A 355 9.99 0.01 9.91
C ILE A 355 9.36 -0.15 11.29
N ASP A 356 9.71 0.75 12.21
CA ASP A 356 9.16 0.76 13.56
C ASP A 356 8.27 1.96 13.78
N LYS A 357 7.20 1.75 14.54
CA LYS A 357 6.19 2.78 14.84
C LYS A 357 5.73 2.68 16.27
N ARG A 358 5.34 3.80 16.82
CA ARG A 358 4.75 3.92 18.15
C ARG A 358 3.47 4.73 18.09
N TYR A 359 2.46 4.24 18.77
CA TYR A 359 1.16 4.87 18.93
C TYR A 359 0.83 4.94 20.42
N TYR A 360 0.57 6.09 20.96
CA TYR A 360 0.04 6.22 22.31
C TYR A 360 -0.94 7.38 22.38
N GLY A 361 -1.84 7.31 23.33
CA GLY A 361 -2.85 8.35 23.45
C GLY A 361 -3.85 8.13 24.57
N LEU A 362 -4.79 9.04 24.60
CA LEU A 362 -5.93 9.05 25.53
C LEU A 362 -7.23 9.09 24.71
N GLU A 363 -8.17 8.26 25.10
CA GLU A 363 -9.53 8.25 24.55
C GLU A 363 -10.54 8.49 25.66
N VAL A 364 -11.52 9.34 25.40
CA VAL A 364 -12.63 9.63 26.31
C VAL A 364 -13.93 9.47 25.56
N GLY A 365 -14.82 8.65 26.07
CA GLY A 365 -16.19 8.51 25.58
C GLY A 365 -17.17 8.87 26.71
N VAL A 366 -18.21 9.62 26.42
CA VAL A 366 -19.22 10.00 27.39
C VAL A 366 -20.61 10.01 26.76
N VAL A 367 -21.59 9.51 27.52
CA VAL A 367 -23.01 9.63 27.21
C VAL A 367 -23.72 10.19 28.43
N VAL A 368 -24.44 11.30 28.24
CA VAL A 368 -25.18 11.99 29.29
C VAL A 368 -26.65 12.08 28.87
N PRO A 369 -27.55 11.31 29.45
CA PRO A 369 -28.98 11.58 29.36
C PRO A 369 -29.30 12.94 29.99
N ILE A 370 -29.80 13.89 29.21
CA ILE A 370 -30.05 15.27 29.71
C ILE A 370 -31.46 15.35 30.29
N TRP A 371 -32.46 15.30 29.41
CA TRP A 371 -33.86 15.42 29.81
C TRP A 371 -34.78 15.16 28.58
N GLY A 372 -36.02 14.67 28.85
CA GLY A 372 -37.07 14.59 27.82
C GLY A 372 -36.72 13.74 26.60
N GLY A 373 -35.88 12.73 26.76
CA GLY A 373 -35.40 11.89 25.65
C GLY A 373 -34.20 12.44 24.91
N ILE A 374 -33.63 13.56 25.35
CA ILE A 374 -32.39 14.15 24.83
C ILE A 374 -31.19 13.52 25.53
N SER A 375 -30.17 13.13 24.74
CA SER A 375 -28.88 12.64 25.23
C SER A 375 -27.74 13.36 24.52
N PHE A 376 -26.72 13.71 25.28
CA PHE A 376 -25.43 14.17 24.76
C PHE A 376 -24.50 12.98 24.61
N ASN A 377 -23.80 12.88 23.48
CA ASN A 377 -22.75 11.92 23.23
C ASN A 377 -21.46 12.67 22.90
N GLY A 378 -20.38 12.33 23.56
CA GLY A 378 -19.05 12.92 23.29
C GLY A 378 -18.01 11.83 23.14
N ALA A 379 -17.13 11.97 22.16
CA ALA A 379 -15.94 11.13 22.02
C ALA A 379 -14.74 12.01 21.66
N LEU A 380 -13.63 11.81 22.36
CA LEU A 380 -12.36 12.50 22.14
C LEU A 380 -11.25 11.47 22.08
N SER A 381 -10.41 11.55 21.05
CA SER A 381 -9.15 10.82 20.96
C SER A 381 -8.00 11.80 20.75
N LEU A 382 -7.00 11.71 21.61
CA LEU A 382 -5.76 12.48 21.55
C LEU A 382 -4.61 11.48 21.43
N GLY A 383 -3.89 11.50 20.32
CA GLY A 383 -2.79 10.60 20.04
C GLY A 383 -1.50 11.31 19.67
N ASP A 384 -0.40 10.57 19.78
CA ASP A 384 0.90 10.88 19.19
C ASP A 384 1.42 9.60 18.52
N TYR A 385 1.41 9.60 17.20
CA TYR A 385 1.74 8.42 16.37
C TYR A 385 2.96 8.73 15.54
N ARG A 386 4.07 8.05 15.81
CA ARG A 386 5.37 8.36 15.19
C ARG A 386 6.09 7.13 14.71
N TYR A 387 6.91 7.32 13.70
CA TYR A 387 7.99 6.41 13.38
C TYR A 387 9.06 6.48 14.48
N THR A 388 9.68 5.36 14.81
CA THR A 388 10.69 5.25 15.87
C THR A 388 12.01 4.65 15.38
N SER A 389 12.16 4.48 14.06
CA SER A 389 13.41 4.05 13.44
C SER A 389 13.50 4.60 12.01
N ASP A 390 14.73 4.73 11.53
CA ASP A 390 15.05 4.90 10.12
C ASP A 390 15.06 3.53 9.44
N ALA A 391 14.10 3.28 8.56
CA ALA A 391 14.01 2.01 7.85
C ALA A 391 15.14 1.81 6.84
N ASN A 392 15.62 0.58 6.70
CA ASN A 392 16.52 0.24 5.61
C ASN A 392 15.73 0.15 4.30
N PHE A 393 16.34 0.57 3.19
CA PHE A 393 15.74 0.40 1.88
C PHE A 393 16.72 -0.14 0.85
N THR A 394 16.17 -0.81 -0.15
CA THR A 394 16.85 -1.20 -1.38
C THR A 394 16.01 -0.75 -2.56
N GLN A 395 16.59 0.03 -3.45
CA GLN A 395 15.94 0.50 -4.68
C GLN A 395 16.50 -0.26 -5.88
N THR A 396 15.60 -0.85 -6.69
CA THR A 396 15.94 -1.53 -7.94
C THR A 396 15.05 -1.02 -9.06
N ARG A 397 15.51 -1.10 -10.31
CA ARG A 397 14.58 -0.96 -11.44
C ARG A 397 13.67 -2.17 -11.53
N ASP A 398 12.45 -1.98 -12.04
CA ASP A 398 11.54 -3.11 -12.23
C ASP A 398 12.04 -4.06 -13.34
N ASN A 399 12.77 -3.53 -14.29
CA ASN A 399 13.37 -4.27 -15.41
C ASN A 399 14.84 -4.68 -15.19
N SER A 400 15.34 -4.67 -13.96
CA SER A 400 16.71 -5.12 -13.62
C SER A 400 16.77 -5.68 -12.19
N GLU A 401 17.69 -6.61 -11.95
CA GLU A 401 18.03 -7.05 -10.58
C GLU A 401 19.10 -6.15 -9.94
N GLU A 402 19.67 -5.23 -10.69
CA GLU A 402 20.67 -4.31 -10.19
C GLU A 402 20.13 -3.42 -9.07
N VAL A 403 20.86 -3.37 -7.97
CA VAL A 403 20.58 -2.46 -6.88
C VAL A 403 21.09 -1.07 -7.25
N LEU A 404 20.18 -0.14 -7.48
CA LEU A 404 20.53 1.24 -7.78
C LEU A 404 21.05 1.97 -6.55
N ARG A 405 20.41 1.75 -5.43
CA ARG A 405 20.73 2.36 -4.13
C ARG A 405 20.28 1.48 -2.98
N GLY A 406 21.02 1.53 -1.88
CA GLY A 406 20.64 0.98 -0.59
C GLY A 406 21.17 1.87 0.52
N ASP A 407 20.31 2.33 1.42
CA ASP A 407 20.64 3.18 2.56
C ASP A 407 19.43 3.18 3.52
N LYS A 408 19.25 4.27 4.26
CA LYS A 408 18.11 4.47 5.16
C LYS A 408 17.14 5.52 4.68
N VAL A 409 15.86 5.28 4.97
CA VAL A 409 14.81 6.29 4.89
C VAL A 409 14.80 7.04 6.23
N LEU A 410 15.05 8.33 6.19
CA LEU A 410 15.14 9.19 7.37
C LEU A 410 13.75 9.68 7.77
N TRP A 411 13.09 8.95 8.63
CA TRP A 411 11.75 9.28 9.12
C TRP A 411 11.55 9.03 10.62
N ASP A 412 12.62 8.71 11.34
CA ASP A 412 12.58 8.65 12.80
C ASP A 412 11.99 9.95 13.38
N ASP A 413 11.11 9.81 14.35
CA ASP A 413 10.32 10.86 15.01
C ASP A 413 9.30 11.60 14.11
N LEU A 414 9.09 11.18 12.85
CA LEU A 414 8.04 11.72 12.00
C LEU A 414 6.67 11.13 12.34
N TYR A 415 5.63 11.92 12.10
CA TYR A 415 4.26 11.44 12.29
C TYR A 415 3.87 10.36 11.28
N VAL A 416 3.14 9.35 11.76
CA VAL A 416 2.55 8.32 10.91
C VAL A 416 1.38 8.91 10.12
N GLU A 417 1.31 8.57 8.85
CA GLU A 417 0.32 9.07 7.90
C GLU A 417 -1.08 8.48 8.09
N SER A 418 -2.07 9.15 7.53
CA SER A 418 -3.45 8.68 7.29
C SER A 418 -4.33 8.55 8.53
N THR A 419 -3.81 8.82 9.72
CA THR A 419 -4.59 8.75 10.97
C THR A 419 -4.57 10.09 11.67
N PRO A 420 -5.73 10.67 12.03
CA PRO A 420 -5.76 11.91 12.77
C PRO A 420 -5.15 11.71 14.17
N GLN A 421 -4.31 12.65 14.60
CA GLN A 421 -3.75 12.65 15.94
C GLN A 421 -4.76 13.20 16.98
N THR A 422 -5.75 13.94 16.50
CA THR A 422 -6.87 14.43 17.29
C THR A 422 -8.16 14.15 16.57
N ALA A 423 -9.10 13.50 17.25
CA ALA A 423 -10.45 13.29 16.76
C ALA A 423 -11.46 13.63 17.85
N LEU A 424 -12.45 14.45 17.53
CA LEU A 424 -13.54 14.84 18.42
C LEU A 424 -14.87 14.60 17.71
N ASN A 425 -15.79 13.95 18.41
CA ASN A 425 -17.19 13.86 18.03
C ASN A 425 -18.04 14.42 19.18
N LEU A 426 -18.97 15.30 18.86
CA LEU A 426 -19.98 15.82 19.77
C LEU A 426 -21.34 15.64 19.14
N GLY A 427 -22.23 14.90 19.81
CA GLY A 427 -23.55 14.55 19.30
C GLY A 427 -24.66 14.91 20.28
N LEU A 428 -25.76 15.37 19.75
CA LEU A 428 -27.05 15.47 20.46
C LEU A 428 -28.04 14.53 19.78
N SER A 429 -28.62 13.63 20.56
CA SER A 429 -29.65 12.72 20.07
C SER A 429 -30.92 12.92 20.86
N TYR A 430 -32.05 12.89 20.16
CA TYR A 430 -33.37 12.93 20.73
C TYR A 430 -34.16 11.69 20.35
N ARG A 431 -34.78 11.04 21.34
CA ARG A 431 -35.71 9.95 21.15
C ARG A 431 -37.09 10.40 21.62
N GLY A 432 -37.97 10.69 20.66
CA GLY A 432 -39.32 11.16 20.89
C GLY A 432 -40.35 10.04 21.11
N PRO A 433 -41.58 10.39 21.52
CA PRO A 433 -42.71 9.46 21.59
C PRO A 433 -43.01 8.87 20.21
N ARG A 434 -43.64 7.68 20.16
CA ARG A 434 -43.99 6.96 18.94
C ARG A 434 -42.79 6.55 18.06
N ASN A 435 -41.61 6.32 18.69
CA ASN A 435 -40.39 5.79 18.08
C ASN A 435 -39.72 6.66 16.99
N TRP A 436 -40.03 7.95 16.88
CA TRP A 436 -39.25 8.82 16.05
C TRP A 436 -37.99 9.31 16.79
N PHE A 437 -36.95 9.55 16.05
CA PHE A 437 -35.65 10.00 16.58
C PHE A 437 -35.02 11.05 15.65
N ALA A 438 -34.15 11.88 16.21
CA ALA A 438 -33.30 12.81 15.49
C ALA A 438 -31.92 12.87 16.16
N SER A 439 -30.89 13.08 15.37
CA SER A 439 -29.54 13.34 15.88
C SER A 439 -28.83 14.41 15.07
N VAL A 440 -27.92 15.12 15.73
CA VAL A 440 -26.97 16.04 15.12
C VAL A 440 -25.61 15.75 15.69
N ASP A 441 -24.63 15.52 14.81
CA ASP A 441 -23.27 15.19 15.19
C ASP A 441 -22.30 16.18 14.57
N PHE A 442 -21.37 16.67 15.39
CA PHE A 442 -20.23 17.48 14.98
C PHE A 442 -18.96 16.65 15.08
N ASN A 443 -18.20 16.60 13.99
CA ASN A 443 -16.93 15.90 13.94
C ASN A 443 -15.81 16.89 13.64
N TYR A 444 -14.72 16.78 14.39
CA TYR A 444 -13.49 17.54 14.17
C TYR A 444 -12.29 16.61 14.17
N TYR A 445 -11.43 16.79 13.17
CA TYR A 445 -10.19 16.03 13.03
C TYR A 445 -9.04 17.00 12.81
N ASP A 446 -7.90 16.72 13.45
CA ASP A 446 -6.71 17.54 13.34
C ASP A 446 -5.43 16.72 13.27
N ARG A 447 -4.37 17.33 12.74
CA ARG A 447 -3.06 16.72 12.59
C ARG A 447 -3.13 15.39 11.79
N ILE A 448 -3.76 15.44 10.61
CA ILE A 448 -3.78 14.35 9.64
C ILE A 448 -2.64 14.58 8.66
N TYR A 449 -1.71 13.65 8.60
CA TYR A 449 -0.56 13.73 7.73
C TYR A 449 -0.75 12.87 6.48
N LEU A 450 -0.30 13.37 5.33
CA LEU A 450 -0.29 12.60 4.09
C LEU A 450 0.85 11.60 4.10
N SER A 451 0.67 10.51 3.32
CA SER A 451 1.75 9.54 3.11
C SER A 451 2.94 10.21 2.43
N MET A 452 4.11 9.96 2.98
CA MET A 452 5.36 10.47 2.45
C MET A 452 5.89 9.58 1.32
N ASN A 453 6.52 10.20 0.33
CA ASN A 453 7.34 9.44 -0.61
C ASN A 453 8.70 9.12 0.05
N PRO A 454 9.00 7.87 0.43
CA PRO A 454 10.24 7.53 1.14
C PRO A 454 11.50 7.79 0.31
N ALA A 455 11.41 7.77 -1.01
CA ALA A 455 12.56 8.09 -1.87
C ALA A 455 13.04 9.54 -1.70
N ARG A 456 12.15 10.45 -1.28
CA ARG A 456 12.48 11.84 -0.95
C ARG A 456 12.98 12.04 0.49
N ARG A 457 13.11 10.96 1.25
CA ARG A 457 13.58 10.94 2.64
C ARG A 457 14.90 10.22 2.82
N THR A 458 15.66 10.07 1.76
CA THR A 458 16.98 9.45 1.76
C THR A 458 18.08 10.51 1.82
N ARG A 459 19.25 10.16 2.29
CA ARG A 459 20.42 11.08 2.29
C ARG A 459 20.69 11.64 0.91
N ALA A 460 20.52 10.85 -0.14
CA ALA A 460 20.70 11.30 -1.52
C ALA A 460 19.72 12.41 -1.93
N ALA A 461 18.52 12.45 -1.37
CA ALA A 461 17.51 13.44 -1.74
C ALA A 461 17.85 14.87 -1.30
N TYR A 462 18.66 15.03 -0.25
CA TYR A 462 19.10 16.35 0.25
C TYR A 462 20.59 16.61 0.13
N ALA A 463 21.37 15.64 -0.35
CA ALA A 463 22.80 15.81 -0.59
C ALA A 463 23.11 16.89 -1.66
N THR A 464 22.12 17.19 -2.51
CA THR A 464 22.22 18.28 -3.51
C THR A 464 21.99 19.67 -2.90
N VAL A 465 21.42 19.74 -1.69
CA VAL A 465 21.06 21.01 -1.02
C VAL A 465 22.06 21.33 0.09
N LEU A 466 22.54 20.30 0.77
CA LEU A 466 23.49 20.42 1.88
C LEU A 466 24.82 19.72 1.51
N ARG A 467 25.93 20.27 2.01
CA ARG A 467 27.19 19.55 1.93
C ARG A 467 27.08 18.21 2.68
N PRO A 468 27.73 17.14 2.19
CA PRO A 468 27.58 15.81 2.80
C PRO A 468 27.91 15.76 4.30
N ASP A 469 28.86 16.56 4.75
CA ASP A 469 29.26 16.71 6.15
C ASP A 469 28.20 17.43 7.00
N GLU A 470 27.57 18.46 6.47
CA GLU A 470 26.46 19.17 7.12
C GLU A 470 25.21 18.27 7.23
N ALA A 471 24.90 17.54 6.15
CA ALA A 471 23.77 16.61 6.11
C ALA A 471 23.90 15.48 7.16
N ALA A 472 25.12 15.03 7.42
CA ALA A 472 25.39 13.96 8.39
C ALA A 472 25.17 14.40 9.86
N GLN A 473 25.25 15.69 10.14
CA GLN A 473 25.19 16.25 11.49
C GLN A 473 23.76 16.61 11.94
N LEU A 474 22.81 16.71 11.04
CA LEU A 474 21.44 17.08 11.38
C LEU A 474 20.65 15.90 11.97
N PRO A 475 19.91 16.09 13.06
CA PRO A 475 18.94 15.11 13.55
C PRO A 475 17.86 14.82 12.50
N GLY A 476 17.31 13.62 12.48
CA GLY A 476 16.34 13.18 11.47
C GLY A 476 15.16 14.12 11.29
N ALA A 477 14.52 14.55 12.38
CA ALA A 477 13.37 15.46 12.34
C ALA A 477 13.71 16.86 11.81
N VAL A 478 14.88 17.39 12.15
CA VAL A 478 15.35 18.70 11.68
C VAL A 478 15.70 18.65 10.20
N LYS A 479 16.37 17.60 9.77
CA LYS A 479 16.66 17.35 8.33
C LYS A 479 15.39 17.34 7.50
N TYR A 480 14.35 16.77 8.05
CA TYR A 480 13.05 16.68 7.40
C TYR A 480 12.37 18.04 7.26
N THR A 481 12.36 18.85 8.32
CA THR A 481 11.75 20.18 8.30
C THR A 481 12.46 21.11 7.30
N ALA A 482 13.77 21.02 7.20
CA ALA A 482 14.53 21.79 6.21
C ALA A 482 14.14 21.45 4.76
N LEU A 483 13.84 20.19 4.47
CA LEU A 483 13.37 19.76 3.15
C LEU A 483 11.92 20.13 2.85
N MET A 484 11.09 20.32 3.87
CA MET A 484 9.68 20.71 3.70
C MET A 484 9.51 22.21 3.42
N ASN A 485 10.48 23.02 3.77
CA ASN A 485 10.47 24.48 3.58
C ASN A 485 11.14 24.93 2.26
N LEU A 486 11.60 23.97 1.45
CA LEU A 486 12.12 24.15 0.10
C LEU A 486 11.11 23.62 -0.93
#